data_15b1476b09e421e36fc8d03312b19d61
#
_entry.id   15b1476b09e421e36fc8d03312b19d61
#
_cell.length_a   1.000
_cell.length_b   1.000
_cell.length_c   1.000
_cell.angle_alpha   90.00
_cell.angle_beta   90.00
_cell.angle_gamma   90.00
#
_symmetry.space_group_name_H-M   'P 1'
#
loop_
_entity.id
_entity.type
_entity.pdbx_description
1 polymer ?
#
loop_
_entity_poly.entity_id
_entity_poly.type
_entity_poly.pdbx_seq_one_letter_code
_entity_poly.pdbx_strand_id
1 'polypeptide(L)'
;MLKAPTKARRPRPTKEVSVMAWIEDPANGVLLVRQAAGFKFWTLPGGKVRSGESLVKALRREVREETGLRVQVGGLLGVLDRRDKDAIALLFAAIPVNGLNKLKQKQNEIKKVTFQTSLPNKASPSAKYFWSARRGPVKKARRRFEPRPMNFR
;
A
#
# COMPACT_ATOMS: atom_id res chain seq x y z
N MET A 1 -31.90 -34.54 31.56
CA MET A 1 -30.66 -34.56 30.77
C MET A 1 -30.20 -33.12 30.54
N LEU A 2 -29.24 -32.63 31.34
CA LEU A 2 -28.69 -31.30 31.24
C LEU A 2 -27.78 -31.21 30.02
N LYS A 3 -28.13 -30.33 29.06
CA LYS A 3 -27.24 -30.04 27.92
C LYS A 3 -26.00 -29.33 28.45
N ALA A 4 -24.81 -29.88 28.16
CA ALA A 4 -23.55 -29.25 28.48
C ALA A 4 -23.50 -27.84 27.86
N PRO A 5 -22.97 -26.82 28.56
CA PRO A 5 -22.87 -25.48 28.02
C PRO A 5 -21.98 -25.50 26.79
N THR A 6 -22.53 -25.07 25.67
CA THR A 6 -21.77 -24.87 24.42
C THR A 6 -20.66 -23.86 24.72
N LYS A 7 -19.40 -24.27 24.71
CA LYS A 7 -18.24 -23.38 24.81
C LYS A 7 -18.40 -22.28 23.78
N ALA A 8 -18.63 -21.05 24.24
CA ALA A 8 -18.66 -19.88 23.39
C ALA A 8 -17.37 -19.85 22.56
N ARG A 9 -17.51 -19.94 21.22
CA ARG A 9 -16.38 -19.93 20.29
C ARG A 9 -15.70 -18.55 20.41
N ARG A 10 -14.43 -18.53 20.85
CA ARG A 10 -13.66 -17.27 20.89
C ARG A 10 -13.75 -16.60 19.52
N PRO A 11 -14.03 -15.29 19.45
CA PRO A 11 -14.04 -14.59 18.17
C PRO A 11 -12.68 -14.76 17.50
N ARG A 12 -12.70 -15.01 16.19
CA ARG A 12 -11.46 -15.11 15.40
C ARG A 12 -10.80 -13.74 15.39
N PRO A 13 -9.47 -13.67 15.60
CA PRO A 13 -8.78 -12.40 15.45
C PRO A 13 -8.92 -11.92 14.00
N THR A 14 -9.31 -10.67 13.84
CA THR A 14 -9.42 -10.02 12.54
C THR A 14 -8.41 -8.88 12.47
N LYS A 15 -7.68 -8.80 11.36
CA LYS A 15 -6.80 -7.66 11.09
C LYS A 15 -7.34 -6.90 9.88
N GLU A 16 -7.28 -5.59 9.96
CA GLU A 16 -7.54 -4.74 8.81
C GLU A 16 -6.39 -4.90 7.79
N VAL A 17 -6.72 -5.09 6.52
CA VAL A 17 -5.73 -5.22 5.46
C VAL A 17 -5.74 -3.99 4.58
N SER A 18 -4.58 -3.40 4.37
CA SER A 18 -4.35 -2.31 3.43
C SER A 18 -3.31 -2.70 2.39
N VAL A 19 -3.44 -2.13 1.20
CA VAL A 19 -2.52 -2.31 0.08
C VAL A 19 -1.94 -0.96 -0.34
N MET A 20 -0.66 -0.93 -0.68
CA MET A 20 0.07 0.26 -1.10
C MET A 20 0.86 -0.03 -2.37
N ALA A 21 1.00 0.97 -3.23
CA ALA A 21 1.73 0.87 -4.48
C ALA A 21 3.07 1.59 -4.39
N TRP A 22 4.14 0.91 -4.79
CA TRP A 22 5.41 1.53 -5.12
C TRP A 22 5.45 1.81 -6.61
N ILE A 23 5.23 3.06 -6.97
CA ILE A 23 5.27 3.54 -8.35
C ILE A 23 6.49 4.45 -8.45
N GLU A 24 7.51 4.01 -9.18
CA GLU A 24 8.78 4.71 -9.30
C GLU A 24 9.03 5.13 -10.74
N ASP A 25 9.37 6.39 -10.91
CA ASP A 25 9.90 6.95 -12.16
C ASP A 25 11.39 7.21 -11.96
N PRO A 26 12.28 6.70 -12.84
CA PRO A 26 13.73 6.84 -12.66
C PRO A 26 14.23 8.29 -12.57
N ALA A 27 13.55 9.22 -13.24
CA ALA A 27 13.94 10.63 -13.27
C ALA A 27 13.33 11.43 -12.10
N ASN A 28 12.12 11.07 -11.68
CA ASN A 28 11.29 11.89 -10.78
C ASN A 28 11.14 11.31 -9.36
N GLY A 29 11.52 10.05 -9.15
CA GLY A 29 11.43 9.37 -7.86
C GLY A 29 10.16 8.57 -7.68
N VAL A 30 9.62 8.53 -6.47
CA VAL A 30 8.48 7.70 -6.08
C VAL A 30 7.22 8.53 -5.95
N LEU A 31 6.11 8.03 -6.49
CA LEU A 31 4.81 8.68 -6.41
C LEU A 31 4.28 8.66 -4.99
N LEU A 32 3.98 9.84 -4.47
CA LEU A 32 3.35 10.04 -3.18
C LEU A 32 2.06 10.83 -3.32
N VAL A 33 1.12 10.56 -2.43
CA VAL A 33 -0.12 11.31 -2.26
C VAL A 33 -0.14 12.00 -0.90
N ARG A 34 -0.69 13.21 -0.83
CA ARG A 34 -0.91 13.92 0.42
C ARG A 34 -2.39 13.88 0.77
N GLN A 35 -2.71 13.37 1.94
CA GLN A 35 -4.08 13.32 2.44
C GLN A 35 -4.65 14.72 2.65
N ALA A 36 -5.93 14.90 2.30
CA ALA A 36 -6.64 16.16 2.48
C ALA A 36 -7.15 16.36 3.91
N ALA A 37 -7.46 15.28 4.61
CA ALA A 37 -8.05 15.27 5.94
C ALA A 37 -7.18 14.49 6.96
N GLY A 38 -7.59 14.48 8.22
CA GLY A 38 -6.90 13.79 9.30
C GLY A 38 -5.52 14.40 9.56
N PHE A 39 -4.52 13.55 9.69
CA PHE A 39 -3.14 13.98 9.94
C PHE A 39 -2.47 14.64 8.74
N LYS A 40 -3.09 14.61 7.56
CA LYS A 40 -2.57 15.18 6.31
C LYS A 40 -1.17 14.68 5.97
N PHE A 41 -0.94 13.39 6.17
CA PHE A 41 0.33 12.75 5.87
C PHE A 41 0.59 12.66 4.37
N TRP A 42 1.87 12.66 4.02
CA TRP A 42 2.34 12.09 2.78
C TRP A 42 2.39 10.57 2.91
N THR A 43 1.86 9.86 1.92
CA THR A 43 1.83 8.40 1.92
C THR A 43 2.00 7.85 0.51
N LEU A 44 2.30 6.56 0.43
CA LEU A 44 2.22 5.83 -0.83
C LEU A 44 0.74 5.70 -1.25
N PRO A 45 0.42 5.73 -2.55
CA PRO A 45 -0.94 5.49 -3.02
C PRO A 45 -1.44 4.12 -2.55
N GLY A 46 -2.67 4.07 -2.07
CA GLY A 46 -3.26 2.83 -1.56
C GLY A 46 -4.29 3.05 -0.48
N GLY A 47 -4.87 1.97 0.00
CA GLY A 47 -5.90 2.04 1.02
C GLY A 47 -6.38 0.66 1.48
N LYS A 48 -7.54 0.64 2.11
CA LYS A 48 -8.12 -0.55 2.72
C LYS A 48 -8.70 -1.50 1.68
N VAL A 49 -8.47 -2.79 1.88
CA VAL A 49 -9.11 -3.84 1.12
C VAL A 49 -10.55 -4.00 1.61
N ARG A 50 -11.51 -3.97 0.69
CA ARG A 50 -12.93 -4.17 1.00
C ARG A 50 -13.25 -5.65 1.12
N SER A 51 -14.30 -6.00 1.86
CA SER A 51 -14.78 -7.37 1.95
C SER A 51 -15.08 -7.95 0.56
N GLY A 52 -14.58 -9.15 0.28
CA GLY A 52 -14.74 -9.81 -1.02
C GLY A 52 -13.88 -9.25 -2.16
N GLU A 53 -13.06 -8.23 -1.91
CA GLU A 53 -12.16 -7.65 -2.89
C GLU A 53 -10.79 -8.35 -2.86
N SER A 54 -10.22 -8.66 -4.03
CA SER A 54 -8.83 -9.14 -4.07
C SER A 54 -7.84 -8.00 -3.83
N LEU A 55 -6.64 -8.33 -3.34
CA LEU A 55 -5.57 -7.35 -3.09
C LEU A 55 -5.24 -6.52 -4.34
N VAL A 56 -5.18 -7.19 -5.51
CA VAL A 56 -4.90 -6.53 -6.79
C VAL A 56 -6.02 -5.59 -7.20
N LYS A 57 -7.30 -6.00 -7.04
CA LYS A 57 -8.44 -5.12 -7.32
C LYS A 57 -8.46 -3.91 -6.40
N ALA A 58 -8.23 -4.12 -5.10
CA ALA A 58 -8.13 -3.03 -4.12
C ALA A 58 -7.04 -2.03 -4.51
N LEU A 59 -5.84 -2.52 -4.84
CA LEU A 59 -4.73 -1.65 -5.19
C LEU A 59 -5.01 -0.84 -6.47
N ARG A 60 -5.53 -1.48 -7.51
CA ARG A 60 -5.91 -0.80 -8.77
C ARG A 60 -6.98 0.26 -8.54
N ARG A 61 -7.98 -0.05 -7.70
CA ARG A 61 -9.05 0.88 -7.34
C ARG A 61 -8.48 2.09 -6.59
N GLU A 62 -7.71 1.88 -5.54
CA GLU A 62 -7.15 2.96 -4.72
C GLU A 62 -6.21 3.86 -5.54
N VAL A 63 -5.27 3.27 -6.30
CA VAL A 63 -4.36 4.05 -7.14
C VAL A 63 -5.14 4.90 -8.15
N ARG A 64 -6.17 4.32 -8.79
CA ARG A 64 -6.99 5.06 -9.74
C ARG A 64 -7.80 6.17 -9.07
N GLU A 65 -8.38 5.89 -7.91
CA GLU A 65 -9.16 6.87 -7.15
C GLU A 65 -8.31 8.04 -6.69
N GLU A 66 -7.11 7.77 -6.18
CA GLU A 66 -6.23 8.79 -5.60
C GLU A 66 -5.40 9.56 -6.63
N THR A 67 -4.98 8.89 -7.71
CA THR A 67 -4.00 9.44 -8.65
C THR A 67 -4.48 9.56 -10.11
N GLY A 68 -5.60 8.94 -10.46
CA GLY A 68 -6.07 8.85 -11.84
C GLY A 68 -5.32 7.83 -12.70
N LEU A 69 -4.25 7.23 -12.18
CA LEU A 69 -3.45 6.26 -12.93
C LEU A 69 -4.11 4.89 -12.95
N ARG A 70 -4.01 4.23 -14.10
CA ARG A 70 -4.26 2.80 -14.23
C ARG A 70 -2.91 2.09 -14.15
N VAL A 71 -2.83 1.03 -13.36
CA VAL A 71 -1.57 0.34 -13.10
C VAL A 71 -1.66 -1.16 -13.38
N GLN A 72 -0.56 -1.70 -13.84
CA GLN A 72 -0.26 -3.12 -13.76
C GLN A 72 0.40 -3.37 -12.41
N VAL A 73 -0.15 -4.29 -11.63
CA VAL A 73 0.39 -4.66 -10.31
C VAL A 73 1.44 -5.75 -10.51
N GLY A 74 2.61 -5.51 -9.96
CA GLY A 74 3.73 -6.45 -9.95
C GLY A 74 3.81 -7.26 -8.65
N GLY A 75 5.01 -7.68 -8.29
CA GLY A 75 5.26 -8.51 -7.11
C GLY A 75 5.07 -7.77 -5.78
N LEU A 76 4.85 -8.56 -4.72
CA LEU A 76 4.86 -8.07 -3.35
C LEU A 76 6.28 -7.65 -2.96
N LEU A 77 6.44 -6.42 -2.50
CA LEU A 77 7.72 -5.83 -2.12
C LEU A 77 7.96 -5.81 -0.61
N GLY A 78 6.90 -5.84 0.19
CA GLY A 78 7.00 -5.80 1.63
C GLY A 78 5.68 -5.99 2.35
N VAL A 79 5.80 -6.37 3.61
CA VAL A 79 4.70 -6.55 4.56
C VAL A 79 5.04 -5.80 5.84
N LEU A 80 4.11 -5.02 6.34
CA LEU A 80 4.20 -4.36 7.63
C LEU A 80 3.06 -4.82 8.53
N ASP A 81 3.40 -5.54 9.60
CA ASP A 81 2.44 -5.87 10.67
C ASP A 81 2.29 -4.67 11.60
N ARG A 82 1.16 -3.99 11.52
CA ARG A 82 0.77 -2.86 12.36
C ARG A 82 0.06 -3.37 13.61
N ARG A 83 0.82 -3.90 14.55
CA ARG A 83 0.29 -4.43 15.82
C ARG A 83 -0.43 -3.37 16.64
N ASP A 84 0.02 -2.12 16.56
CA ASP A 84 -0.58 -0.94 17.21
C ASP A 84 -1.99 -0.62 16.72
N LYS A 85 -2.36 -1.09 15.52
CA LYS A 85 -3.66 -0.83 14.88
C LYS A 85 -4.40 -2.10 14.49
N ASP A 86 -3.90 -3.26 14.89
CA ASP A 86 -4.44 -4.55 14.49
C ASP A 86 -4.64 -4.66 12.96
N ALA A 87 -3.62 -4.25 12.22
CA ALA A 87 -3.66 -4.12 10.77
C ALA A 87 -2.39 -4.66 10.11
N ILE A 88 -2.53 -5.04 8.84
CA ILE A 88 -1.42 -5.44 7.97
C ILE A 88 -1.41 -4.51 6.76
N ALA A 89 -0.27 -3.94 6.43
CA ALA A 89 -0.04 -3.21 5.20
C ALA A 89 0.86 -4.02 4.26
N LEU A 90 0.44 -4.12 3.00
CA LEU A 90 1.13 -4.86 1.94
C LEU A 90 1.60 -3.87 0.87
N LEU A 91 2.89 -3.90 0.54
CA LEU A 91 3.46 -3.07 -0.53
C LEU A 91 3.68 -3.88 -1.79
N PHE A 92 3.15 -3.41 -2.90
CA PHE A 92 3.34 -4.00 -4.23
C PHE A 92 4.09 -3.05 -5.16
N ALA A 93 4.89 -3.59 -6.07
CA ALA A 93 5.33 -2.86 -7.24
C ALA A 93 4.14 -2.57 -8.14
N ALA A 94 4.10 -1.38 -8.76
CA ALA A 94 3.06 -1.05 -9.72
C ALA A 94 3.62 -0.15 -10.82
N ILE A 95 3.19 -0.40 -12.06
CA ILE A 95 3.64 0.31 -13.26
C ILE A 95 2.44 0.97 -13.92
N PRO A 96 2.46 2.29 -14.15
CA PRO A 96 1.41 2.98 -14.89
C PRO A 96 1.30 2.49 -16.34
N VAL A 97 0.07 2.19 -16.79
CA VAL A 97 -0.19 1.70 -18.15
C VAL A 97 -0.94 2.70 -19.04
N ASN A 98 -1.38 3.83 -18.48
CA ASN A 98 -2.08 4.89 -19.22
C ASN A 98 -1.26 6.18 -19.33
N GLY A 99 0.03 6.13 -19.03
CA GLY A 99 0.94 7.28 -19.06
C GLY A 99 0.80 8.20 -17.84
N LEU A 100 1.90 8.89 -17.49
CA LEU A 100 1.95 9.79 -16.33
C LEU A 100 1.16 11.09 -16.55
N ASN A 101 0.84 11.45 -17.79
CA ASN A 101 0.00 12.60 -18.13
C ASN A 101 -1.46 12.44 -17.67
N LYS A 102 -1.86 11.25 -17.23
CA LYS A 102 -3.17 10.97 -16.64
C LYS A 102 -3.23 11.20 -15.13
N LEU A 103 -2.13 11.62 -14.52
CA LEU A 103 -2.09 12.01 -13.12
C LEU A 103 -3.15 13.08 -12.84
N LYS A 104 -4.08 12.76 -11.94
CA LYS A 104 -5.15 13.66 -11.52
C LYS A 104 -5.30 13.57 -10.01
N GLN A 105 -5.49 14.71 -9.39
CA GLN A 105 -5.78 14.79 -7.97
C GLN A 105 -7.29 14.60 -7.74
N LYS A 106 -7.65 13.67 -6.84
CA LYS A 106 -9.04 13.57 -6.36
C LYS A 106 -9.25 14.60 -5.25
N GLN A 107 -10.09 15.58 -5.50
CA GLN A 107 -10.20 16.79 -4.67
C GLN A 107 -10.64 16.56 -3.22
N ASN A 108 -11.40 15.50 -2.92
CA ASN A 108 -12.01 15.31 -1.60
C ASN A 108 -11.13 14.55 -0.61
N GLU A 109 -10.31 13.60 -1.07
CA GLU A 109 -9.52 12.72 -0.23
C GLU A 109 -8.02 13.02 -0.29
N ILE A 110 -7.55 13.47 -1.45
CA ILE A 110 -6.14 13.74 -1.72
C ILE A 110 -5.94 15.22 -2.04
N LYS A 111 -5.06 15.86 -1.29
CA LYS A 111 -4.71 17.27 -1.49
C LYS A 111 -3.66 17.46 -2.58
N LYS A 112 -2.75 16.51 -2.75
CA LYS A 112 -1.65 16.60 -3.73
C LYS A 112 -1.16 15.22 -4.13
N VAL A 113 -0.80 15.07 -5.39
CA VAL A 113 -0.15 13.89 -5.96
C VAL A 113 1.14 14.36 -6.63
N THR A 114 2.28 13.76 -6.30
CA THR A 114 3.57 14.15 -6.87
C THR A 114 4.61 13.06 -6.72
N PHE A 115 5.58 13.04 -7.65
CA PHE A 115 6.80 12.26 -7.47
C PHE A 115 7.77 12.97 -6.53
N GLN A 116 8.48 12.20 -5.71
CA GLN A 116 9.45 12.69 -4.75
C GLN A 116 10.71 11.84 -4.77
N THR A 117 11.87 12.47 -4.76
CA THR A 117 13.17 11.78 -4.66
C THR A 117 13.57 11.53 -3.20
N SER A 118 12.93 12.21 -2.27
CA SER A 118 13.10 12.04 -0.82
C SER A 118 11.76 12.00 -0.11
N LEU A 119 11.70 11.28 1.01
CA LEU A 119 10.46 11.19 1.78
C LEU A 119 10.23 12.50 2.57
N PRO A 120 9.08 13.16 2.42
CA PRO A 120 8.76 14.34 3.21
C PRO A 120 8.70 14.04 4.71
N ASN A 121 9.07 15.01 5.55
CA ASN A 121 9.10 14.88 7.01
C ASN A 121 7.75 14.40 7.59
N LYS A 122 6.65 14.93 7.05
CA LYS A 122 5.30 14.55 7.48
C LYS A 122 4.75 13.35 6.68
N ALA A 123 5.50 12.25 6.67
CA ALA A 123 5.06 11.02 6.04
C ALA A 123 4.38 10.07 7.03
N SER A 124 3.46 9.23 6.52
CA SER A 124 2.77 8.22 7.33
C SER A 124 3.76 7.17 7.87
N PRO A 125 3.46 6.53 9.02
CA PRO A 125 4.31 5.47 9.55
C PRO A 125 4.58 4.35 8.55
N SER A 126 3.58 3.92 7.79
CA SER A 126 3.75 2.90 6.74
C SER A 126 4.65 3.37 5.61
N ALA A 127 4.49 4.62 5.15
CA ALA A 127 5.36 5.19 4.12
C ALA A 127 6.81 5.28 4.61
N LYS A 128 7.04 5.70 5.85
CA LYS A 128 8.40 5.74 6.45
C LYS A 128 9.03 4.36 6.48
N TYR A 129 8.29 3.36 6.92
CA TYR A 129 8.77 1.98 6.98
C TYR A 129 9.18 1.45 5.61
N PHE A 130 8.27 1.51 4.62
CA PHE A 130 8.53 1.00 3.28
C PHE A 130 9.60 1.80 2.54
N TRP A 131 9.64 3.12 2.74
CA TRP A 131 10.69 3.96 2.15
C TRP A 131 12.07 3.56 2.67
N SER A 132 12.22 3.42 3.99
CA SER A 132 13.48 3.00 4.60
C SER A 132 13.90 1.60 4.16
N ALA A 133 12.96 0.68 4.06
CA ALA A 133 13.23 -0.68 3.60
C ALA A 133 13.69 -0.73 2.12
N ARG A 134 13.18 0.18 1.28
CA ARG A 134 13.50 0.23 -0.16
C ARG A 134 14.70 1.12 -0.49
N ARG A 135 14.90 2.21 0.23
CA ARG A 135 15.88 3.27 -0.03
C ARG A 135 16.95 3.41 1.03
N GLY A 136 16.84 2.67 2.14
CA GLY A 136 17.85 2.69 3.21
C GLY A 136 19.21 2.19 2.71
N PRO A 137 20.31 2.41 3.49
CA PRO A 137 21.60 1.91 3.13
C PRO A 137 21.50 0.39 2.89
N VAL A 138 21.92 -0.03 1.72
CA VAL A 138 21.95 -1.44 1.32
C VAL A 138 22.92 -2.14 2.27
N LYS A 139 22.43 -2.60 3.41
CA LYS A 139 23.12 -3.68 4.13
C LYS A 139 23.12 -4.81 3.14
N LYS A 140 24.32 -5.19 2.67
CA LYS A 140 24.55 -6.27 1.70
C LYS A 140 23.53 -7.39 1.94
N ALA A 141 22.49 -7.42 1.13
CA ALA A 141 21.42 -8.38 1.24
C ALA A 141 22.03 -9.75 0.95
N ARG A 142 22.13 -10.57 1.97
CA ARG A 142 22.34 -11.99 1.76
C ARG A 142 21.13 -12.50 0.99
N ARG A 143 21.36 -12.81 -0.30
CA ARG A 143 20.44 -13.39 -1.30
C ARG A 143 19.26 -12.47 -1.70
N ARG A 144 19.33 -12.01 -2.95
CA ARG A 144 18.18 -11.45 -3.68
C ARG A 144 17.07 -12.50 -3.69
N PHE A 145 15.97 -12.19 -3.02
CA PHE A 145 14.72 -12.85 -3.30
C PHE A 145 14.19 -12.20 -4.60
N GLU A 146 14.35 -12.88 -5.71
CA GLU A 146 13.65 -12.51 -6.94
C GLU A 146 12.22 -13.05 -6.82
N PRO A 147 11.21 -12.18 -6.72
CA PRO A 147 9.84 -12.64 -6.68
C PRO A 147 9.49 -13.26 -8.04
N ARG A 148 9.17 -14.56 -8.04
CA ARG A 148 8.56 -15.18 -9.19
C ARG A 148 7.22 -14.50 -9.47
N PRO A 149 6.86 -14.23 -10.75
CA PRO A 149 5.54 -13.71 -11.06
C PRO A 149 4.49 -14.70 -10.56
N MET A 150 3.64 -14.23 -9.63
CA MET A 150 2.48 -15.02 -9.23
C MET A 150 1.44 -14.90 -10.35
N ASN A 151 1.27 -15.99 -11.10
CA ASN A 151 0.16 -16.12 -12.04
C ASN A 151 -1.12 -16.39 -11.23
N PHE A 152 -1.87 -15.34 -10.98
CA PHE A 152 -3.25 -15.47 -10.51
C PHE A 152 -4.13 -15.84 -11.72
N ARG A 153 -4.59 -17.08 -11.77
CA ARG A 153 -5.68 -17.49 -12.65
C ARG A 153 -7.02 -17.02 -12.10
#